data_b5954655f0664921c8cc3cea1b35891e
#
_entry.id   b5954655f0664921c8cc3cea1b35891e
#
_cell.length_a   1.000
_cell.length_b   1.000
_cell.length_c   1.000
_cell.angle_alpha   90.00
_cell.angle_beta   90.00
_cell.angle_gamma   90.00
#
_symmetry.space_group_name_H-M   'P 1'
#
loop_
_entity.id
_entity.type
_entity.pdbx_description
1 polymer ?
#
loop_
_entity_poly.entity_id
_entity_poly.type
_entity_poly.pdbx_seq_one_letter_code
_entity_poly.pdbx_strand_id
1 'polypeptide(L)'
;LTAQPSPQRDMDELPQGAALPVEPIPVRPLVLNATDTQGRIKEITEHLEQGVQEVFESERYQDYLKAMSRFHNYSLNNTLLIVMQKPDASLVAGYGKWRDEFERHVKSGEKGIKILAPAPYKIKKDVAKTDPDTGQPVIGADGKPITEQQEVTIPAFKVVSVFDVSQTEGKEL
;
A
#
# COMPACT_ATOMS: atom_id res chain seq x y z
N LEU A 1 64.04 -31.09 -36.35
CA LEU A 1 63.41 -30.10 -35.53
C LEU A 1 61.90 -30.27 -35.68
N THR A 2 61.33 -31.04 -34.76
CA THR A 2 59.88 -31.34 -34.66
C THR A 2 59.27 -30.39 -33.73
N ALA A 3 58.34 -29.53 -34.21
CA ALA A 3 57.58 -28.64 -33.44
C ALA A 3 56.44 -29.40 -32.71
N GLN A 4 56.38 -29.29 -31.39
CA GLN A 4 55.28 -29.82 -30.61
C GLN A 4 54.07 -28.85 -30.67
N PRO A 5 52.84 -29.35 -30.81
CA PRO A 5 51.66 -28.52 -30.72
C PRO A 5 51.38 -28.14 -29.26
N SER A 6 51.06 -26.89 -29.03
CA SER A 6 50.61 -26.33 -27.74
C SER A 6 49.25 -26.95 -27.31
N PRO A 7 49.04 -27.17 -26.02
CA PRO A 7 47.76 -27.68 -25.53
C PRO A 7 46.66 -26.63 -25.69
N GLN A 8 45.62 -27.00 -26.45
CA GLN A 8 44.35 -26.28 -26.47
C GLN A 8 43.77 -26.33 -25.05
N ARG A 9 43.57 -25.15 -24.45
CA ARG A 9 42.75 -25.03 -23.27
C ARG A 9 41.31 -25.27 -23.67
N ASP A 10 40.71 -26.29 -23.10
CA ASP A 10 39.28 -26.50 -23.13
C ASP A 10 38.59 -25.33 -22.46
N MET A 11 37.90 -24.52 -23.26
CA MET A 11 37.08 -23.41 -22.81
C MET A 11 35.62 -23.83 -22.60
N ASP A 12 35.39 -25.05 -22.16
CA ASP A 12 34.06 -25.58 -21.86
C ASP A 12 34.03 -26.14 -20.43
N GLU A 13 33.99 -25.26 -19.46
CA GLU A 13 33.33 -25.48 -18.15
C GLU A 13 33.31 -24.19 -17.35
N LEU A 14 32.46 -23.26 -17.79
CA LEU A 14 31.91 -22.30 -16.85
C LEU A 14 30.91 -23.06 -15.97
N PRO A 15 31.06 -23.12 -14.66
CA PRO A 15 30.04 -23.70 -13.82
C PRO A 15 28.75 -22.90 -14.05
N GLN A 16 27.75 -23.56 -14.63
CA GLN A 16 26.39 -23.03 -14.67
C GLN A 16 26.03 -22.64 -13.24
N GLY A 17 25.96 -21.34 -12.99
CA GLY A 17 25.69 -20.80 -11.69
C GLY A 17 24.41 -21.44 -11.14
N ALA A 18 24.57 -22.31 -10.16
CA ALA A 18 23.48 -22.71 -9.31
C ALA A 18 22.88 -21.42 -8.79
N ALA A 19 21.65 -21.11 -9.21
CA ALA A 19 20.92 -19.98 -8.68
C ALA A 19 20.91 -20.13 -7.16
N LEU A 20 21.57 -19.21 -6.46
CA LEU A 20 21.55 -19.20 -5.02
C LEU A 20 20.08 -19.25 -4.57
N PRO A 21 19.73 -20.06 -3.57
CA PRO A 21 18.37 -20.13 -3.09
C PRO A 21 17.93 -18.71 -2.73
N VAL A 22 16.92 -18.18 -3.45
CA VAL A 22 16.36 -16.86 -3.17
C VAL A 22 15.65 -16.99 -1.84
N GLU A 23 16.26 -16.46 -0.80
CA GLU A 23 15.62 -16.40 0.52
C GLU A 23 14.31 -15.61 0.42
N PRO A 24 13.22 -16.05 1.06
CA PRO A 24 11.96 -15.34 1.00
C PRO A 24 12.08 -13.94 1.64
N ILE A 25 11.35 -12.95 1.11
CA ILE A 25 11.26 -11.62 1.72
C ILE A 25 10.76 -11.77 3.16
N PRO A 26 11.45 -11.18 4.17
CA PRO A 26 11.05 -11.32 5.57
C PRO A 26 9.67 -10.69 5.81
N VAL A 27 8.81 -11.39 6.54
CA VAL A 27 7.51 -10.87 6.96
C VAL A 27 7.73 -9.86 8.09
N ARG A 28 7.14 -8.68 7.96
CA ARG A 28 7.15 -7.60 8.96
C ARG A 28 5.73 -7.35 9.46
N PRO A 29 5.32 -8.02 10.52
CA PRO A 29 3.98 -7.84 11.07
C PRO A 29 3.78 -6.39 11.54
N LEU A 30 2.66 -5.82 11.17
CA LEU A 30 2.24 -4.52 11.68
C LEU A 30 1.26 -4.69 12.83
N VAL A 31 1.67 -4.31 14.02
CA VAL A 31 0.84 -4.29 15.22
C VAL A 31 0.50 -2.84 15.54
N LEU A 32 -0.79 -2.52 15.52
CA LEU A 32 -1.30 -1.19 15.89
C LEU A 32 -1.79 -1.24 17.34
N ASN A 33 -1.21 -0.41 18.20
CA ASN A 33 -1.56 -0.31 19.62
C ASN A 33 -2.60 0.78 19.87
N ALA A 34 -2.60 1.83 19.04
CA ALA A 34 -3.56 2.91 19.14
C ALA A 34 -4.99 2.44 18.83
N THR A 35 -5.96 2.93 19.59
CA THR A 35 -7.38 2.63 19.44
C THR A 35 -8.11 3.67 18.62
N ASP A 36 -7.61 4.92 18.61
CA ASP A 36 -8.18 6.02 17.85
C ASP A 36 -7.62 6.08 16.41
N THR A 37 -8.37 6.72 15.52
CA THR A 37 -8.05 6.79 14.10
C THR A 37 -6.73 7.51 13.84
N GLN A 38 -6.45 8.60 14.52
CA GLN A 38 -5.24 9.41 14.29
C GLN A 38 -3.99 8.68 14.76
N GLY A 39 -4.06 8.06 15.95
CA GLY A 39 -2.97 7.23 16.48
C GLY A 39 -2.65 6.05 15.55
N ARG A 40 -3.67 5.37 15.03
CA ARG A 40 -3.48 4.27 14.07
C ARG A 40 -2.86 4.72 12.75
N ILE A 41 -3.26 5.88 12.23
CA ILE A 41 -2.64 6.46 11.03
C ILE A 41 -1.17 6.79 11.30
N LYS A 42 -0.86 7.37 12.45
CA LYS A 42 0.53 7.67 12.85
C LYS A 42 1.37 6.40 12.90
N GLU A 43 0.92 5.37 13.60
CA GLU A 43 1.66 4.10 13.73
C GLU A 43 1.89 3.42 12.38
N ILE A 44 0.89 3.37 11.49
CA ILE A 44 1.07 2.76 10.15
C ILE A 44 2.00 3.59 9.26
N THR A 45 1.99 4.92 9.39
CA THR A 45 2.88 5.82 8.65
C THR A 45 4.33 5.65 9.10
N GLU A 46 4.57 5.60 10.41
CA GLU A 46 5.91 5.34 10.97
C GLU A 46 6.46 3.97 10.51
N HIS A 47 5.60 2.95 10.52
CA HIS A 47 5.97 1.62 10.01
C HIS A 47 6.31 1.64 8.52
N LEU A 48 5.54 2.38 7.73
CA LEU A 48 5.79 2.57 6.30
C LEU A 48 7.11 3.29 6.04
N GLU A 49 7.41 4.36 6.75
CA GLU A 49 8.66 5.12 6.62
C GLU A 49 9.89 4.25 6.91
N GLN A 50 9.85 3.48 8.00
CA GLN A 50 10.91 2.52 8.33
C GLN A 50 11.06 1.46 7.23
N GLY A 51 9.95 0.92 6.75
CA GLY A 51 9.94 -0.08 5.67
C GLY A 51 10.49 0.45 4.36
N VAL A 52 10.17 1.67 3.98
CA VAL A 52 10.70 2.33 2.77
C VAL A 52 12.23 2.39 2.86
N GLN A 53 12.77 2.90 3.96
CA GLN A 53 14.22 3.01 4.14
C GLN A 53 14.89 1.64 4.03
N GLU A 54 14.39 0.64 4.73
CA GLU A 54 14.96 -0.70 4.74
C GLU A 54 14.87 -1.41 3.38
N VAL A 55 13.80 -1.19 2.62
CA VAL A 55 13.66 -1.75 1.26
C VAL A 55 14.68 -1.14 0.31
N PHE A 56 14.86 0.18 0.34
CA PHE A 56 15.80 0.87 -0.54
C PHE A 56 17.28 0.60 -0.20
N GLU A 57 17.61 0.35 1.06
CA GLU A 57 18.95 -0.02 1.52
C GLU A 57 19.23 -1.54 1.38
N SER A 58 18.22 -2.33 1.07
CA SER A 58 18.32 -3.79 0.99
C SER A 58 18.99 -4.24 -0.31
N GLU A 59 19.89 -5.22 -0.24
CA GLU A 59 20.37 -5.97 -1.40
C GLU A 59 19.24 -6.69 -2.16
N ARG A 60 18.06 -6.79 -1.55
CA ARG A 60 16.85 -7.45 -2.06
C ARG A 60 15.83 -6.49 -2.66
N TYR A 61 16.25 -5.27 -2.96
CA TYR A 61 15.36 -4.25 -3.55
C TYR A 61 14.62 -4.74 -4.80
N GLN A 62 15.28 -5.50 -5.67
CA GLN A 62 14.64 -6.07 -6.87
C GLN A 62 13.55 -7.08 -6.54
N ASP A 63 13.71 -7.88 -5.48
CA ASP A 63 12.69 -8.83 -5.03
C ASP A 63 11.44 -8.11 -4.54
N TYR A 64 11.63 -7.02 -3.81
CA TYR A 64 10.53 -6.15 -3.39
C TYR A 64 9.79 -5.54 -4.58
N LEU A 65 10.51 -5.01 -5.58
CA LEU A 65 9.89 -4.45 -6.78
C LEU A 65 9.10 -5.50 -7.54
N LYS A 66 9.63 -6.71 -7.68
CA LYS A 66 8.95 -7.84 -8.32
C LYS A 66 7.69 -8.26 -7.56
N ALA A 67 7.74 -8.31 -6.23
CA ALA A 67 6.57 -8.60 -5.40
C ALA A 67 5.51 -7.49 -5.51
N MET A 68 5.94 -6.23 -5.50
CA MET A 68 5.07 -5.06 -5.59
C MET A 68 4.35 -4.95 -6.95
N SER A 69 4.97 -5.41 -8.04
CA SER A 69 4.37 -5.35 -9.38
C SER A 69 3.05 -6.14 -9.52
N ARG A 70 2.73 -7.02 -8.58
CA ARG A 70 1.45 -7.76 -8.54
C ARG A 70 0.26 -6.87 -8.16
N PHE A 71 0.52 -5.72 -7.53
CA PHE A 71 -0.52 -4.90 -6.87
C PHE A 71 -0.75 -3.55 -7.57
N HIS A 72 -0.82 -3.54 -8.89
CA HIS A 72 -1.00 -2.33 -9.71
C HIS A 72 -2.31 -1.55 -9.42
N ASN A 73 -3.29 -2.17 -8.77
CA ASN A 73 -4.54 -1.52 -8.36
C ASN A 73 -4.46 -0.79 -7.02
N TYR A 74 -3.31 -0.87 -6.33
CA TYR A 74 -3.07 -0.20 -5.06
C TYR A 74 -2.07 0.94 -5.24
N SER A 75 -2.13 1.96 -4.37
CA SER A 75 -1.10 3.00 -4.33
C SER A 75 0.26 2.38 -3.96
N LEU A 76 1.34 3.05 -4.33
CA LEU A 76 2.70 2.60 -3.98
C LEU A 76 2.85 2.31 -2.48
N ASN A 77 2.36 3.22 -1.63
CA ASN A 77 2.42 3.06 -0.18
C ASN A 77 1.65 1.82 0.31
N ASN A 78 0.44 1.60 -0.20
CA ASN A 78 -0.34 0.42 0.15
C ASN A 78 0.27 -0.87 -0.40
N THR A 79 0.83 -0.84 -1.60
CA THR A 79 1.56 -1.97 -2.17
C THR A 79 2.73 -2.37 -1.30
N LEU A 80 3.52 -1.39 -0.82
CA LEU A 80 4.62 -1.66 0.09
C LEU A 80 4.12 -2.22 1.43
N LEU A 81 3.07 -1.64 2.02
CA LEU A 81 2.44 -2.16 3.23
C LEU A 81 1.97 -3.61 3.08
N ILE A 82 1.40 -3.98 1.93
CA ILE A 82 0.98 -5.35 1.63
C ILE A 82 2.19 -6.28 1.61
N VAL A 83 3.21 -5.94 0.81
CA VAL A 83 4.39 -6.80 0.62
C VAL A 83 5.20 -6.96 1.92
N MET A 84 5.28 -5.92 2.74
CA MET A 84 5.97 -6.00 4.04
C MET A 84 5.25 -6.96 5.01
N GLN A 85 3.93 -6.93 5.05
CA GLN A 85 3.14 -7.76 5.97
C GLN A 85 2.91 -9.18 5.43
N LYS A 86 2.79 -9.34 4.10
CA LYS A 86 2.56 -10.63 3.44
C LYS A 86 3.25 -10.66 2.07
N PRO A 87 4.55 -10.98 2.03
CA PRO A 87 5.35 -10.96 0.79
C PRO A 87 4.89 -11.95 -0.28
N ASP A 88 4.25 -13.04 0.13
CA ASP A 88 3.68 -14.10 -0.72
C ASP A 88 2.25 -13.79 -1.21
N ALA A 89 1.67 -12.65 -0.83
CA ALA A 89 0.34 -12.26 -1.29
C ALA A 89 0.27 -12.16 -2.82
N SER A 90 -0.84 -12.61 -3.38
CA SER A 90 -1.05 -12.65 -4.83
C SER A 90 -2.29 -11.87 -5.29
N LEU A 91 -3.39 -11.98 -4.57
CA LEU A 91 -4.63 -11.26 -4.84
C LEU A 91 -5.24 -10.79 -3.52
N VAL A 92 -5.30 -9.48 -3.34
CA VAL A 92 -5.71 -8.86 -2.07
C VAL A 92 -6.98 -8.04 -2.27
N ALA A 93 -7.93 -8.22 -1.36
CA ALA A 93 -9.18 -7.46 -1.35
C ALA A 93 -9.74 -7.27 0.07
N GLY A 94 -10.65 -6.31 0.22
CA GLY A 94 -11.39 -6.11 1.47
C GLY A 94 -12.38 -7.24 1.74
N TYR A 95 -12.77 -7.39 3.01
CA TYR A 95 -13.69 -8.45 3.45
C TYR A 95 -15.00 -8.47 2.67
N GLY A 96 -15.64 -7.30 2.47
CA GLY A 96 -16.89 -7.20 1.71
C GLY A 96 -16.71 -7.62 0.24
N LYS A 97 -15.60 -7.24 -0.38
CA LYS A 97 -15.33 -7.60 -1.77
C LYS A 97 -15.13 -9.11 -1.94
N TRP A 98 -14.47 -9.77 -0.99
CA TRP A 98 -14.36 -11.22 -1.00
C TRP A 98 -15.72 -11.89 -0.96
N ARG A 99 -16.63 -11.42 -0.10
CA ARG A 99 -17.97 -11.97 0.04
C ARG A 99 -18.85 -11.68 -1.17
N ASP A 100 -18.90 -10.43 -1.62
CA ASP A 100 -19.94 -9.93 -2.54
C ASP A 100 -19.57 -10.12 -4.01
N GLU A 101 -18.28 -10.02 -4.36
CA GLU A 101 -17.81 -10.14 -5.75
C GLU A 101 -17.17 -11.50 -6.06
N PHE A 102 -16.42 -12.06 -5.11
CA PHE A 102 -15.69 -13.31 -5.31
C PHE A 102 -16.41 -14.55 -4.76
N GLU A 103 -17.52 -14.38 -4.05
CA GLU A 103 -18.25 -15.48 -3.39
C GLU A 103 -17.35 -16.32 -2.47
N ARG A 104 -16.44 -15.61 -1.77
CA ARG A 104 -15.48 -16.19 -0.83
C ARG A 104 -15.60 -15.53 0.53
N HIS A 105 -15.14 -16.21 1.57
CA HIS A 105 -15.11 -15.67 2.92
C HIS A 105 -13.73 -15.83 3.53
N VAL A 106 -13.38 -14.88 4.39
CA VAL A 106 -12.10 -14.94 5.13
C VAL A 106 -12.19 -16.03 6.18
N LYS A 107 -11.17 -16.88 6.22
CA LYS A 107 -11.07 -17.97 7.18
C LYS A 107 -11.02 -17.45 8.62
N SER A 108 -11.58 -18.22 9.53
CA SER A 108 -11.55 -17.86 10.96
C SER A 108 -10.12 -17.77 11.49
N GLY A 109 -9.83 -16.74 12.29
CA GLY A 109 -8.51 -16.51 12.88
C GLY A 109 -7.48 -15.81 12.02
N GLU A 110 -7.79 -15.53 10.73
CA GLU A 110 -6.88 -14.82 9.84
C GLU A 110 -6.69 -13.36 10.25
N LYS A 111 -5.45 -12.90 10.18
CA LYS A 111 -5.09 -11.51 10.47
C LYS A 111 -5.04 -10.71 9.19
N GLY A 112 -5.88 -9.66 9.10
CA GLY A 112 -5.92 -8.79 7.95
C GLY A 112 -4.65 -7.95 7.80
N ILE A 113 -4.24 -7.76 6.56
CA ILE A 113 -3.17 -6.86 6.15
C ILE A 113 -3.67 -5.42 6.32
N LYS A 114 -2.94 -4.57 7.02
CA LYS A 114 -3.32 -3.19 7.31
C LYS A 114 -2.85 -2.27 6.19
N ILE A 115 -3.78 -1.49 5.65
CA ILE A 115 -3.52 -0.47 4.63
C ILE A 115 -4.24 0.83 4.94
N LEU A 116 -3.89 1.90 4.23
CA LEU A 116 -4.55 3.20 4.30
C LEU A 116 -5.64 3.30 3.23
N ALA A 117 -6.87 3.58 3.64
CA ALA A 117 -7.98 3.82 2.72
C ALA A 117 -8.52 5.25 2.87
N PRO A 118 -8.95 5.89 1.76
CA PRO A 118 -9.64 7.17 1.81
C PRO A 118 -10.91 7.07 2.68
N ALA A 119 -11.10 8.06 3.53
CA ALA A 119 -12.29 8.19 4.39
C ALA A 119 -12.70 9.67 4.49
N PRO A 120 -13.00 10.34 3.36
CA PRO A 120 -13.36 11.75 3.37
C PRO A 120 -14.64 11.95 4.21
N TYR A 121 -14.71 13.08 4.90
CA TYR A 121 -15.89 13.47 5.66
C TYR A 121 -16.30 14.89 5.32
N LYS A 122 -17.59 15.19 5.54
CA LYS A 122 -18.16 16.48 5.24
C LYS A 122 -18.33 17.29 6.53
N ILE A 123 -17.98 18.56 6.45
CA ILE A 123 -18.24 19.54 7.50
C ILE A 123 -19.02 20.72 6.93
N LYS A 124 -19.84 21.34 7.77
CA LYS A 124 -20.43 22.64 7.45
C LYS A 124 -19.48 23.72 7.93
N LYS A 125 -19.09 24.59 7.04
CA LYS A 125 -18.20 25.72 7.33
C LYS A 125 -18.90 27.01 6.93
N ASP A 126 -18.84 28.02 7.80
CA ASP A 126 -19.30 29.35 7.48
C ASP A 126 -18.26 30.00 6.53
N VAL A 127 -18.69 30.33 5.34
CA VAL A 127 -17.87 31.01 4.34
C VAL A 127 -18.52 32.36 4.00
N ALA A 128 -17.72 33.36 3.71
CA ALA A 128 -18.24 34.65 3.26
C ALA A 128 -19.02 34.47 1.96
N LYS A 129 -20.27 34.92 1.94
CA LYS A 129 -21.07 34.96 0.72
C LYS A 129 -20.42 35.94 -0.26
N THR A 130 -20.15 35.49 -1.46
CA THR A 130 -19.54 36.29 -2.52
C THR A 130 -20.57 36.67 -3.56
N ASP A 131 -20.46 37.89 -4.05
CA ASP A 131 -21.24 38.36 -5.20
C ASP A 131 -20.78 37.62 -6.46
N PRO A 132 -21.68 36.96 -7.20
CA PRO A 132 -21.32 36.17 -8.39
C PRO A 132 -20.73 36.97 -9.54
N ASP A 133 -21.03 38.27 -9.61
CA ASP A 133 -20.59 39.12 -10.71
C ASP A 133 -19.23 39.80 -10.41
N THR A 134 -18.97 40.12 -9.14
CA THR A 134 -17.75 40.84 -8.75
C THR A 134 -16.74 39.94 -8.00
N GLY A 135 -17.14 38.76 -7.50
CA GLY A 135 -16.32 37.90 -6.71
C GLY A 135 -15.95 38.43 -5.30
N GLN A 136 -16.53 39.58 -4.91
CA GLN A 136 -16.25 40.21 -3.62
C GLN A 136 -17.22 39.74 -2.53
N PRO A 137 -16.81 39.77 -1.24
CA PRO A 137 -17.71 39.43 -0.14
C PRO A 137 -18.90 40.41 -0.09
N VAL A 138 -20.10 39.86 0.07
CA VAL A 138 -21.30 40.65 0.32
C VAL A 138 -21.27 41.15 1.76
N ILE A 139 -21.33 42.49 1.92
CA ILE A 139 -21.29 43.13 3.24
C ILE A 139 -22.73 43.39 3.72
N GLY A 140 -23.01 42.99 4.95
CA GLY A 140 -24.29 43.28 5.62
C GLY A 140 -24.45 44.72 6.07
N ALA A 141 -25.64 45.05 6.54
CA ALA A 141 -25.96 46.39 7.08
C ALA A 141 -25.13 46.80 8.33
N ASP A 142 -24.54 45.82 8.99
CA ASP A 142 -23.64 45.99 10.14
C ASP A 142 -22.16 46.18 9.74
N GLY A 143 -21.87 46.24 8.44
CA GLY A 143 -20.50 46.39 7.90
C GLY A 143 -19.68 45.13 7.92
N LYS A 144 -20.26 43.96 8.28
CA LYS A 144 -19.55 42.66 8.28
C LYS A 144 -19.93 41.80 7.07
N PRO A 145 -19.06 40.93 6.62
CA PRO A 145 -19.38 39.98 5.56
C PRO A 145 -20.53 39.07 5.99
N ILE A 146 -21.52 38.93 5.11
CA ILE A 146 -22.59 37.94 5.29
C ILE A 146 -21.95 36.56 5.07
N THR A 147 -22.19 35.64 6.02
CA THR A 147 -21.73 34.27 5.92
C THR A 147 -22.86 33.32 5.54
N GLU A 148 -22.56 32.31 4.78
CA GLU A 148 -23.45 31.19 4.48
C GLU A 148 -22.79 29.88 4.85
N GLN A 149 -23.59 28.89 5.24
CA GLN A 149 -23.07 27.56 5.52
C GLN A 149 -22.87 26.80 4.23
N GLN A 150 -21.62 26.43 3.95
CA GLN A 150 -21.27 25.54 2.83
C GLN A 150 -20.79 24.19 3.37
N GLU A 151 -21.22 23.13 2.70
CA GLU A 151 -20.72 21.78 2.96
C GLU A 151 -19.39 21.60 2.23
N VAL A 152 -18.32 21.39 3.01
CA VAL A 152 -16.96 21.19 2.50
C VAL A 152 -16.54 19.78 2.80
N THR A 153 -16.03 19.08 1.78
CA THR A 153 -15.47 17.73 1.96
C THR A 153 -14.01 17.83 2.38
N ILE A 154 -13.70 17.30 3.52
CA ILE A 154 -12.33 17.23 4.05
C ILE A 154 -11.75 15.86 3.68
N PRO A 155 -10.60 15.82 2.95
CA PRO A 155 -9.92 14.57 2.68
C PRO A 155 -9.35 13.99 3.99
N ALA A 156 -9.58 12.72 4.21
CA ALA A 156 -9.04 11.99 5.35
C ALA A 156 -8.79 10.54 4.97
N PHE A 157 -8.05 9.85 5.83
CA PHE A 157 -7.73 8.44 5.69
C PHE A 157 -8.11 7.69 6.96
N LYS A 158 -8.24 6.37 6.81
CA LYS A 158 -8.38 5.43 7.92
C LYS A 158 -7.60 4.16 7.62
N VAL A 159 -7.20 3.46 8.67
CA VAL A 159 -6.60 2.14 8.54
C VAL A 159 -7.71 1.10 8.37
N VAL A 160 -7.60 0.30 7.31
CA VAL A 160 -8.51 -0.82 7.03
C VAL A 160 -7.74 -2.12 6.92
N SER A 161 -8.46 -3.24 7.01
CA SER A 161 -7.91 -4.58 6.80
C SER A 161 -8.32 -5.09 5.44
N VAL A 162 -7.35 -5.63 4.71
CA VAL A 162 -7.55 -6.42 3.50
C VAL A 162 -6.99 -7.82 3.71
N PHE A 163 -7.35 -8.75 2.85
CA PHE A 163 -6.96 -10.16 2.98
C PHE A 163 -6.51 -10.69 1.63
N ASP A 164 -5.48 -11.52 1.63
CA ASP A 164 -5.03 -12.24 0.45
C ASP A 164 -5.94 -13.46 0.17
N VAL A 165 -5.98 -13.89 -1.07
CA VAL A 165 -6.76 -15.07 -1.50
C VAL A 165 -6.45 -16.31 -0.68
N SER A 166 -5.19 -16.51 -0.28
CA SER A 166 -4.76 -17.63 0.57
C SER A 166 -5.40 -17.63 1.97
N GLN A 167 -5.87 -16.47 2.41
CA GLN A 167 -6.59 -16.27 3.68
C GLN A 167 -8.11 -16.45 3.53
N THR A 168 -8.57 -16.85 2.35
CA THR A 168 -10.00 -17.01 2.06
C THR A 168 -10.32 -18.41 1.59
N GLU A 169 -11.58 -18.80 1.72
CA GLU A 169 -12.13 -20.04 1.19
C GLU A 169 -13.50 -19.78 0.53
N GLY A 170 -13.94 -20.68 -0.34
CA GLY A 170 -15.18 -20.56 -1.11
C GLY A 170 -14.97 -20.91 -2.58
N LYS A 171 -15.62 -20.17 -3.48
CA LYS A 171 -15.55 -20.40 -4.93
C LYS A 171 -14.12 -20.34 -5.46
N GLU A 172 -13.78 -21.22 -6.38
CA GLU A 172 -12.52 -21.16 -7.12
C GLU A 172 -12.47 -19.91 -8.03
N LEU A 173 -11.28 -19.33 -8.18
CA LEU A 173 -11.04 -18.12 -8.95
C LEU A 173 -10.41 -18.43 -10.31
#